data_0b6d964e2314f8559eea766b02a7cbaf
#
_entry.id   0b6d964e2314f8559eea766b02a7cbaf
#
_cell.length_a   1.000
_cell.length_b   1.000
_cell.length_c   1.000
_cell.angle_alpha   90.00
_cell.angle_beta   90.00
_cell.angle_gamma   90.00
#
_symmetry.space_group_name_H-M   'P 1'
#
loop_
_entity.id
_entity.type
_entity.pdbx_description
1 polymer ?
#
loop_
_entity_poly.entity_id
_entity_poly.type
_entity_poly.pdbx_seq_one_letter_code
_entity_poly.pdbx_strand_id
1 'polypeptide(L)'
;MRTVKKAKLLRLHVGENDRYNGKPLYEAIVTRCQEMKMAGATVFRGLEGYGETAEIHRHHAIRKDQPIVVTIVDTPENVERLIPVLEEMMDTGMIATSDVDYMRIEKPPAGK
;
A
#
# COMPACT_ATOMS: atom_id res chain seq x y z
N MET A 1 17.36 -17.47 -12.64
CA MET A 1 18.21 -16.29 -12.78
C MET A 1 17.74 -15.20 -11.85
N ARG A 2 18.62 -14.38 -11.38
CA ARG A 2 18.29 -13.36 -10.39
C ARG A 2 18.70 -11.98 -10.91
N THR A 3 17.80 -11.04 -10.83
CA THR A 3 18.06 -9.65 -11.18
C THR A 3 17.93 -8.81 -9.93
N VAL A 4 18.91 -7.96 -9.66
CA VAL A 4 18.91 -7.09 -8.48
C VAL A 4 18.76 -5.65 -8.94
N LYS A 5 17.81 -4.95 -8.36
CA LYS A 5 17.56 -3.55 -8.72
C LYS A 5 17.32 -2.74 -7.46
N LYS A 6 17.68 -1.47 -7.54
CA LYS A 6 17.32 -0.51 -6.50
C LYS A 6 15.86 -0.14 -6.67
N ALA A 7 15.14 -0.12 -5.56
CA ALA A 7 13.73 0.18 -5.58
C ALA A 7 13.36 0.93 -4.32
N LYS A 8 12.11 1.33 -4.25
CA LYS A 8 11.56 1.96 -3.07
C LYS A 8 10.36 1.15 -2.63
N LEU A 9 10.28 0.89 -1.34
CA LEU A 9 9.12 0.28 -0.73
C LEU A 9 8.28 1.38 -0.13
N LEU A 10 7.01 1.41 -0.46
CA LEU A 10 6.06 2.33 0.13
C LEU A 10 5.05 1.52 0.91
N ARG A 11 4.82 1.93 2.13
CA ARG A 11 3.83 1.30 2.99
C ARG A 11 2.87 2.39 3.44
N LEU A 12 1.60 2.13 3.25
CA LEU A 12 0.63 3.12 3.63
C LEU A 12 -0.39 2.51 4.59
N HIS A 13 -0.73 3.27 5.61
CA HIS A 13 -1.58 2.82 6.70
C HIS A 13 -2.87 3.60 6.69
N VAL A 14 -3.98 2.90 6.54
CA VAL A 14 -5.32 3.50 6.54
C VAL A 14 -6.23 2.61 7.38
N GLY A 15 -7.46 3.04 7.57
CA GLY A 15 -8.45 2.24 8.26
C GLY A 15 -9.33 1.47 7.28
N GLU A 16 -9.84 0.36 7.73
CA GLU A 16 -10.70 -0.47 6.90
C GLU A 16 -11.94 0.29 6.44
N ASN A 17 -12.45 1.16 7.29
CA ASN A 17 -13.69 1.88 6.99
C ASN A 17 -13.48 3.23 6.31
N ASP A 18 -12.24 3.58 6.02
CA ASP A 18 -11.98 4.80 5.27
C ASP A 18 -12.54 4.69 3.87
N ARG A 19 -13.07 5.81 3.36
CA ARG A 19 -13.78 5.82 2.09
C ARG A 19 -13.18 6.84 1.13
N TYR A 20 -13.36 6.57 -0.13
CA TYR A 20 -13.01 7.49 -1.19
C TYR A 20 -14.09 7.39 -2.26
N ASN A 21 -14.86 8.46 -2.46
CA ASN A 21 -15.95 8.49 -3.42
C ASN A 21 -16.91 7.31 -3.23
N GLY A 22 -17.22 7.00 -1.96
CA GLY A 22 -18.19 5.97 -1.63
C GLY A 22 -17.64 4.55 -1.66
N LYS A 23 -16.37 4.37 -1.97
CA LYS A 23 -15.75 3.05 -2.01
C LYS A 23 -14.75 2.91 -0.87
N PRO A 24 -14.43 1.69 -0.48
CA PRO A 24 -13.33 1.52 0.47
C PRO A 24 -12.06 2.16 -0.06
N LEU A 25 -11.43 2.97 0.78
CA LEU A 25 -10.25 3.70 0.35
C LEU A 25 -9.14 2.76 -0.13
N TYR A 26 -8.92 1.66 0.60
CA TYR A 26 -7.82 0.77 0.22
C TYR A 26 -8.06 0.15 -1.16
N GLU A 27 -9.32 -0.14 -1.50
CA GLU A 27 -9.64 -0.68 -2.81
C GLU A 27 -9.42 0.38 -3.90
N ALA A 28 -9.83 1.61 -3.61
CA ALA A 28 -9.62 2.70 -4.56
C ALA A 28 -8.14 2.94 -4.82
N ILE A 29 -7.32 2.78 -3.77
CA ILE A 29 -5.88 2.94 -3.92
C ILE A 29 -5.30 1.85 -4.81
N VAL A 30 -5.70 0.60 -4.60
CA VAL A 30 -5.21 -0.50 -5.43
C VAL A 30 -5.61 -0.29 -6.89
N THR A 31 -6.85 0.12 -7.12
CA THR A 31 -7.32 0.41 -8.47
C THR A 31 -6.49 1.52 -9.11
N ARG A 32 -6.20 2.56 -8.33
CA ARG A 32 -5.41 3.68 -8.85
C ARG A 32 -4.00 3.24 -9.20
N CYS A 33 -3.39 2.40 -8.36
CA CYS A 33 -2.07 1.87 -8.64
C CYS A 33 -2.08 1.08 -9.95
N GLN A 34 -3.14 0.32 -10.19
CA GLN A 34 -3.28 -0.44 -11.40
C GLN A 34 -3.39 0.49 -12.61
N GLU A 35 -4.19 1.54 -12.50
CA GLU A 35 -4.34 2.53 -13.56
C GLU A 35 -3.02 3.24 -13.87
N MET A 36 -2.22 3.49 -12.86
CA MET A 36 -0.93 4.15 -13.02
C MET A 36 0.18 3.18 -13.43
N LYS A 37 -0.16 1.91 -13.60
CA LYS A 37 0.77 0.88 -14.05
C LYS A 37 1.92 0.67 -13.08
N MET A 38 1.61 0.75 -11.79
CA MET A 38 2.58 0.37 -10.77
C MET A 38 2.80 -1.14 -10.86
N ALA A 39 3.97 -1.58 -10.41
CA ALA A 39 4.34 -2.99 -10.52
C ALA A 39 3.42 -3.91 -9.74
N GLY A 40 2.87 -3.41 -8.63
CA GLY A 40 1.93 -4.20 -7.84
C GLY A 40 1.58 -3.49 -6.57
N ALA A 41 0.56 -4.01 -5.88
CA ALA A 41 0.15 -3.51 -4.58
C ALA A 41 -0.48 -4.66 -3.83
N THR A 42 -0.11 -4.82 -2.57
CA THR A 42 -0.62 -5.88 -1.72
C THR A 42 -1.26 -5.25 -0.48
N VAL A 43 -2.45 -5.74 -0.14
CA VAL A 43 -3.20 -5.22 0.98
C VAL A 43 -3.16 -6.25 2.11
N PHE A 44 -2.81 -5.77 3.30
CA PHE A 44 -2.83 -6.58 4.51
C PHE A 44 -3.82 -6.00 5.48
N ARG A 45 -4.59 -6.85 6.13
CA ARG A 45 -5.47 -6.41 7.22
C ARG A 45 -4.79 -6.76 8.52
N GLY A 46 -4.60 -5.74 9.38
CA GLY A 46 -4.04 -5.98 10.69
C GLY A 46 -5.10 -6.52 11.63
N LEU A 47 -4.68 -7.40 12.52
CA LEU A 47 -5.60 -7.93 13.52
C LEU A 47 -5.87 -6.91 14.61
N GLU A 48 -4.86 -6.10 14.92
CA GLU A 48 -4.95 -5.13 15.98
C GLU A 48 -3.87 -4.08 15.75
N GLY A 49 -4.15 -2.84 16.10
CA GLY A 49 -3.17 -1.80 15.92
C GLY A 49 -3.48 -0.59 16.76
N TYR A 50 -2.49 0.26 16.91
CA TYR A 50 -2.60 1.50 17.65
C TYR A 50 -1.77 2.56 16.94
N GLY A 51 -2.30 3.77 16.86
CA GLY A 51 -1.61 4.87 16.23
C GLY A 51 -2.59 6.01 16.02
N GLU A 52 -2.20 6.94 15.16
CA GLU A 52 -3.03 8.11 14.89
C GLU A 52 -4.41 7.73 14.40
N THR A 53 -4.47 6.85 13.42
CA THR A 53 -5.75 6.44 12.88
C THR A 53 -6.51 5.58 13.87
N ALA A 54 -5.81 4.73 14.62
CA ALA A 54 -6.45 3.90 15.63
C ALA A 54 -7.04 4.73 16.73
N GLU A 55 -6.44 5.88 17.04
CA GLU A 55 -6.96 6.78 18.06
C GLU A 55 -8.36 7.21 17.69
N ILE A 56 -8.57 7.58 16.43
CA ILE A 56 -9.87 7.99 15.93
C ILE A 56 -10.84 6.83 15.98
N HIS A 57 -10.38 5.65 15.59
CA HIS A 57 -11.25 4.48 15.48
C HIS A 57 -11.60 3.88 16.82
N ARG A 58 -10.89 4.26 17.87
CA ARG A 58 -11.16 3.72 19.19
C ARG A 58 -12.60 4.00 19.64
N HIS A 59 -13.15 5.09 19.19
CA HIS A 59 -14.56 5.40 19.51
C HIS A 59 -15.51 4.45 18.82
N HIS A 60 -15.01 3.67 17.88
CA HIS A 60 -15.80 2.71 17.14
C HIS A 60 -15.31 1.29 17.42
N ALA A 61 -14.85 1.06 18.64
CA ALA A 61 -14.28 -0.23 18.99
C ALA A 61 -15.24 -1.38 18.74
N ILE A 62 -16.51 -1.13 18.90
CA ILE A 62 -17.51 -2.17 18.69
C ILE A 62 -17.50 -2.67 17.25
N ARG A 63 -17.21 -1.77 16.32
CA ARG A 63 -17.24 -2.11 14.92
C ARG A 63 -15.97 -2.76 14.42
N LYS A 64 -14.95 -2.77 15.25
CA LYS A 64 -13.71 -3.46 14.92
C LYS A 64 -13.13 -2.99 13.62
N ASP A 65 -12.98 -1.68 13.49
CA ASP A 65 -12.37 -1.07 12.33
C ASP A 65 -10.89 -1.44 12.30
N GLN A 66 -10.54 -2.36 11.41
CA GLN A 66 -9.20 -2.92 11.38
C GLN A 66 -8.23 -2.02 10.66
N PRO A 67 -6.96 -2.02 11.06
CA PRO A 67 -5.95 -1.29 10.29
C PRO A 67 -5.66 -2.02 9.00
N ILE A 68 -5.45 -1.23 7.96
CA ILE A 68 -5.12 -1.75 6.63
C ILE A 68 -3.75 -1.21 6.24
N VAL A 69 -2.89 -2.08 5.76
CA VAL A 69 -1.58 -1.70 5.24
C VAL A 69 -1.50 -2.08 3.77
N VAL A 70 -1.19 -1.11 2.93
CA VAL A 70 -0.95 -1.36 1.51
C VAL A 70 0.54 -1.23 1.27
N THR A 71 1.13 -2.25 0.67
CA THR A 71 2.55 -2.31 0.41
C THR A 71 2.80 -2.31 -1.09
N ILE A 72 3.70 -1.44 -1.52
CA ILE A 72 4.05 -1.28 -2.93
C ILE A 72 5.56 -1.25 -3.02
N VAL A 73 6.13 -2.01 -3.96
CA VAL A 73 7.56 -1.94 -4.26
C VAL A 73 7.69 -1.62 -5.74
N ASP A 74 8.37 -0.53 -6.04
CA ASP A 74 8.50 -0.08 -7.42
C ASP A 74 9.75 0.77 -7.54
N THR A 75 10.01 1.29 -8.73
CA THR A 75 11.13 2.19 -8.92
C THR A 75 10.93 3.45 -8.08
N PRO A 76 12.03 4.10 -7.69
CA PRO A 76 11.89 5.35 -6.95
C PRO A 76 11.05 6.38 -7.71
N GLU A 77 11.18 6.44 -9.02
CA GLU A 77 10.43 7.40 -9.82
C GLU A 77 8.93 7.14 -9.76
N ASN A 78 8.55 5.87 -9.85
CA ASN A 78 7.13 5.52 -9.80
C ASN A 78 6.54 5.78 -8.44
N VAL A 79 7.30 5.50 -7.37
CA VAL A 79 6.82 5.77 -6.02
C VAL A 79 6.65 7.26 -5.80
N GLU A 80 7.63 8.06 -6.27
CA GLU A 80 7.52 9.51 -6.16
C GLU A 80 6.31 10.05 -6.90
N ARG A 81 5.99 9.46 -8.02
CA ARG A 81 4.83 9.85 -8.82
C ARG A 81 3.52 9.51 -8.13
N LEU A 82 3.52 8.43 -7.37
CA LEU A 82 2.32 7.96 -6.69
C LEU A 82 1.99 8.81 -5.46
N ILE A 83 2.98 9.31 -4.74
CA ILE A 83 2.75 9.98 -3.47
C ILE A 83 1.76 11.13 -3.56
N PRO A 84 1.88 12.07 -4.51
CA PRO A 84 0.88 13.15 -4.59
C PRO A 84 -0.53 12.65 -4.89
N VAL A 85 -0.65 11.55 -5.60
CA VAL A 85 -1.96 10.96 -5.86
C VAL A 85 -2.56 10.44 -4.56
N LEU A 86 -1.75 9.77 -3.73
CA LEU A 86 -2.23 9.29 -2.44
C LEU A 86 -2.60 10.44 -1.51
N GLU A 87 -1.82 11.52 -1.54
CA GLU A 87 -2.12 12.70 -0.72
C GLU A 87 -3.48 13.28 -1.07
N GLU A 88 -3.85 13.20 -2.32
CA GLU A 88 -5.15 13.70 -2.76
C GLU A 88 -6.29 12.78 -2.32
N MET A 89 -6.02 11.49 -2.29
CA MET A 89 -7.05 10.50 -1.98
C MET A 89 -7.28 10.29 -0.49
N MET A 90 -6.28 10.61 0.34
CA MET A 90 -6.32 10.29 1.77
C MET A 90 -6.59 11.54 2.58
N ASP A 91 -7.56 11.47 3.49
CA ASP A 91 -7.79 12.54 4.45
C ASP A 91 -6.87 12.40 5.65
N THR A 92 -6.59 11.17 6.03
CA THR A 92 -5.74 10.87 7.17
C THR A 92 -5.07 9.54 6.90
N GLY A 93 -3.99 9.29 7.61
CA GLY A 93 -3.22 8.07 7.42
C GLY A 93 -1.75 8.37 7.46
N MET A 94 -0.95 7.39 7.10
CA MET A 94 0.49 7.51 7.17
C MET A 94 1.12 6.82 5.98
N ILE A 95 2.13 7.47 5.41
CA ILE A 95 2.91 6.90 4.32
C ILE A 95 4.34 6.80 4.81
N ALA A 96 4.92 5.61 4.71
CA ALA A 96 6.31 5.39 5.05
C ALA A 96 7.02 4.82 3.83
N THR A 97 8.26 5.26 3.60
CA THR A 97 9.04 4.74 2.48
C THR A 97 10.41 4.34 2.96
N SER A 98 11.00 3.41 2.26
CA SER A 98 12.39 3.02 2.50
C SER A 98 13.01 2.57 1.19
N ASP A 99 14.31 2.74 1.11
CA ASP A 99 15.08 2.25 -0.04
C ASP A 99 15.33 0.76 0.17
N VAL A 100 15.13 -0.01 -0.86
CA VAL A 100 15.35 -1.45 -0.79
C VAL A 100 16.05 -1.93 -2.06
N ASP A 101 16.68 -3.06 -1.94
CA ASP A 101 17.11 -3.82 -3.11
C ASP A 101 16.06 -4.87 -3.34
N TYR A 102 15.62 -5.03 -4.58
CA TYR A 102 14.72 -6.13 -4.83
C TYR A 102 15.28 -7.04 -5.90
N MET A 103 14.95 -8.30 -5.77
CA MET A 103 15.47 -9.33 -6.68
C MET A 103 14.29 -10.06 -7.28
N ARG A 104 14.33 -10.17 -8.60
CA ARG A 104 13.34 -10.95 -9.30
C ARG A 104 13.95 -12.27 -9.67
N ILE A 105 13.29 -13.34 -9.32
CA ILE A 105 13.76 -14.67 -9.59
C ILE A 105 12.91 -15.27 -10.69
N GLU A 106 13.55 -15.65 -11.78
CA GLU A 106 12.88 -16.29 -12.90
C GLU A 106 13.69 -17.51 -13.31
N LYS A 107 13.00 -18.59 -13.50
CA LYS A 107 13.62 -19.82 -13.98
C LYS A 107 12.97 -20.20 -15.29
N PRO A 108 13.74 -20.80 -16.19
CA PRO A 108 13.13 -21.30 -17.42
C PRO A 108 12.05 -22.31 -17.09
N PRO A 109 11.02 -22.41 -17.92
CA PRO A 109 9.99 -23.43 -17.68
C PRO A 109 10.59 -24.82 -17.63
N ALA A 110 10.01 -25.67 -16.79
CA ALA A 110 10.49 -27.03 -16.65
C ALA A 110 10.37 -27.74 -17.99
N GLY A 111 11.37 -28.59 -18.29
CA GLY A 111 11.37 -29.34 -19.53
C GLY A 111 11.91 -28.62 -20.73
N LYS A 112 12.48 -27.44 -20.55
CA LYS A 112 13.04 -26.66 -21.65
C LYS A 112 14.54 -26.76 -21.75
#